data_078e251155a8c59741ce832f3ab2b882
#
_entry.id   078e251155a8c59741ce832f3ab2b882
#
_cell.length_a   1.000
_cell.length_b   1.000
_cell.length_c   1.000
_cell.angle_alpha   90.00
_cell.angle_beta   90.00
_cell.angle_gamma   90.00
#
_symmetry.space_group_name_H-M   'P 1'
#
loop_
_entity.id
_entity.type
_entity.pdbx_description
1 polymer ?
#
loop_
_entity_poly.entity_id
_entity_poly.type
_entity_poly.pdbx_seq_one_letter_code
_entity_poly.pdbx_strand_id
1 'polypeptide(L)'
;MKVIMLDHDGVICLSNNWGSRYKKQIKVRTKLTQSVKELPVDARFDNFDKKAIKVLNEILEQTGAEIVVSSDWRIWCSVEEMGDYYESQGIIKRPIDFTGNVIDQSKVTWHRNWDSEGTRSLEIQAWLEQHPEVTHWVAIDDLDMSKKGISYSMEFEHEWGLDNFVWTSRINEGIKQVGIKDKILNFLD
;
A
#
# COMPACT_ATOMS: atom_id res chain seq x y z
N MET A 1 -6.81 18.38 3.58
CA MET A 1 -5.70 17.43 3.90
C MET A 1 -5.14 16.84 2.62
N LYS A 2 -3.80 16.68 2.49
CA LYS A 2 -3.16 15.97 1.36
C LYS A 2 -2.86 14.53 1.78
N VAL A 3 -3.08 13.54 0.90
CA VAL A 3 -2.94 12.11 1.24
C VAL A 3 -2.25 11.33 0.13
N ILE A 4 -1.37 10.41 0.53
CA ILE A 4 -0.80 9.36 -0.32
C ILE A 4 -1.43 8.02 0.06
N MET A 5 -2.16 7.40 -0.87
CA MET A 5 -2.61 6.01 -0.78
C MET A 5 -1.44 5.13 -1.21
N LEU A 6 -0.77 4.50 -0.25
CA LEU A 6 0.53 3.86 -0.47
C LEU A 6 0.42 2.34 -0.43
N ASP A 7 0.77 1.68 -1.53
CA ASP A 7 1.14 0.26 -1.50
C ASP A 7 2.61 0.08 -1.13
N HIS A 8 2.97 -1.15 -0.74
CA HIS A 8 4.33 -1.47 -0.31
C HIS A 8 5.11 -2.27 -1.34
N ASP A 9 4.57 -3.43 -1.74
CA ASP A 9 5.24 -4.32 -2.68
C ASP A 9 5.34 -3.65 -4.05
N GLY A 10 6.50 -3.75 -4.70
CA GLY A 10 6.72 -3.08 -5.99
C GLY A 10 6.79 -1.54 -5.94
N VAL A 11 6.50 -0.89 -4.79
CA VAL A 11 6.53 0.57 -4.60
C VAL A 11 7.73 1.00 -3.75
N ILE A 12 7.77 0.59 -2.49
CA ILE A 12 8.87 0.87 -1.53
C ILE A 12 9.53 -0.40 -1.02
N CYS A 13 8.84 -1.54 -0.98
CA CYS A 13 9.38 -2.87 -0.80
C CYS A 13 9.65 -3.48 -2.18
N LEU A 14 10.87 -3.36 -2.67
CA LEU A 14 11.23 -3.76 -4.03
C LEU A 14 11.56 -5.25 -4.12
N SER A 15 11.47 -5.82 -5.31
CA SER A 15 11.68 -7.25 -5.55
C SER A 15 13.03 -7.78 -5.02
N ASN A 16 14.06 -6.93 -4.96
CA ASN A 16 15.36 -7.29 -4.39
C ASN A 16 15.32 -7.52 -2.86
N ASN A 17 14.30 -7.01 -2.18
CA ASN A 17 14.13 -7.12 -0.73
C ASN A 17 13.16 -8.24 -0.34
N TRP A 18 12.44 -8.81 -1.31
CA TRP A 18 11.49 -9.88 -1.06
C TRP A 18 12.15 -11.11 -0.45
N GLY A 19 11.50 -11.66 0.55
CA GLY A 19 12.01 -12.78 1.33
C GLY A 19 12.95 -12.39 2.48
N SER A 20 13.28 -11.10 2.67
CA SER A 20 14.12 -10.66 3.79
C SER A 20 13.48 -10.95 5.17
N ARG A 21 12.14 -10.97 5.25
CA ARG A 21 11.37 -11.37 6.44
C ARG A 21 11.69 -12.79 6.91
N TYR A 22 11.96 -13.72 6.02
CA TYR A 22 12.25 -15.11 6.41
C TYR A 22 13.51 -15.22 7.28
N LYS A 23 14.55 -14.42 6.98
CA LYS A 23 15.76 -14.37 7.80
C LYS A 23 15.50 -13.82 9.20
N LYS A 24 14.57 -12.86 9.32
CA LYS A 24 14.13 -12.30 10.61
C LYS A 24 13.27 -13.32 11.37
N GLN A 25 12.34 -13.97 10.71
CA GLN A 25 11.48 -15.00 11.28
C GLN A 25 12.26 -16.18 11.87
N ILE A 26 13.29 -16.67 11.19
CA ILE A 26 14.15 -17.75 11.70
C ILE A 26 14.76 -17.40 13.06
N LYS A 27 15.10 -16.14 13.28
CA LYS A 27 15.73 -15.68 14.54
C LYS A 27 14.76 -15.59 15.72
N VAL A 28 13.46 -15.34 15.45
CA VAL A 28 12.47 -15.02 16.50
C VAL A 28 11.41 -16.09 16.70
N ARG A 29 11.20 -16.99 15.73
CA ARG A 29 10.23 -18.08 15.87
C ARG A 29 10.67 -19.08 16.92
N THR A 30 9.79 -19.32 17.89
CA THR A 30 9.96 -20.34 18.95
C THR A 30 9.28 -21.67 18.59
N LYS A 31 8.29 -21.64 17.67
CA LYS A 31 7.53 -22.81 17.21
C LYS A 31 7.31 -22.73 15.71
N LEU A 32 7.34 -23.86 15.01
CA LEU A 32 7.05 -23.95 13.57
C LEU A 32 5.62 -23.53 13.20
N THR A 33 4.67 -23.77 14.10
CA THR A 33 3.25 -23.46 13.91
C THR A 33 2.86 -22.06 14.40
N GLN A 34 3.79 -21.25 14.83
CA GLN A 34 3.52 -19.90 15.31
C GLN A 34 2.97 -19.03 14.18
N SER A 35 1.82 -18.39 14.41
CA SER A 35 1.21 -17.47 13.47
C SER A 35 2.13 -16.27 13.18
N VAL A 36 2.07 -15.73 11.96
CA VAL A 36 2.82 -14.53 11.58
C VAL A 36 2.42 -13.34 12.48
N LYS A 37 1.15 -13.22 12.84
CA LYS A 37 0.64 -12.15 13.73
C LYS A 37 1.21 -12.18 15.14
N GLU A 38 1.70 -13.34 15.59
CA GLU A 38 2.33 -13.51 16.92
C GLU A 38 3.81 -13.11 16.93
N LEU A 39 4.40 -12.90 15.76
CA LEU A 39 5.79 -12.49 15.64
C LEU A 39 5.94 -10.98 15.94
N PRO A 40 7.13 -10.54 16.39
CA PRO A 40 7.45 -9.12 16.40
C PRO A 40 7.19 -8.47 15.05
N VAL A 41 6.65 -7.25 15.00
CA VAL A 41 6.23 -6.57 13.77
C VAL A 41 7.33 -6.53 12.72
N ASP A 42 8.59 -6.28 13.12
CA ASP A 42 9.73 -6.28 12.20
C ASP A 42 9.91 -7.62 11.46
N ALA A 43 9.57 -8.74 12.09
CA ALA A 43 9.68 -10.06 11.50
C ALA A 43 8.49 -10.46 10.61
N ARG A 44 7.40 -9.67 10.60
CA ARG A 44 6.23 -9.94 9.76
C ARG A 44 6.45 -9.51 8.33
N PHE A 45 7.27 -8.49 8.08
CA PHE A 45 7.40 -7.80 6.80
C PHE A 45 8.81 -7.85 6.21
N ASP A 46 8.88 -7.76 4.90
CA ASP A 46 10.13 -7.59 4.17
C ASP A 46 10.64 -6.15 4.31
N ASN A 47 11.97 -5.96 4.25
CA ASN A 47 12.56 -4.64 4.40
C ASN A 47 12.20 -3.73 3.22
N PHE A 48 11.98 -2.46 3.49
CA PHE A 48 11.88 -1.45 2.45
C PHE A 48 13.24 -1.13 1.81
N ASP A 49 13.21 -0.71 0.55
CA ASP A 49 14.42 -0.21 -0.13
C ASP A 49 14.79 1.19 0.38
N LYS A 50 16.01 1.34 0.88
CA LYS A 50 16.46 2.61 1.48
C LYS A 50 16.41 3.80 0.53
N LYS A 51 16.63 3.58 -0.78
CA LYS A 51 16.55 4.66 -1.77
C LYS A 51 15.09 5.01 -2.10
N ALA A 52 14.19 4.01 -2.08
CA ALA A 52 12.76 4.26 -2.21
C ALA A 52 12.21 5.06 -1.02
N ILE A 53 12.61 4.69 0.22
CA ILE A 53 12.29 5.47 1.42
C ILE A 53 12.78 6.92 1.31
N LYS A 54 13.99 7.13 0.81
CA LYS A 54 14.51 8.50 0.62
C LYS A 54 13.60 9.32 -0.31
N VAL A 55 13.17 8.74 -1.44
CA VAL A 55 12.25 9.41 -2.37
C VAL A 55 10.90 9.70 -1.70
N LEU A 56 10.34 8.73 -0.97
CA LEU A 56 9.09 8.92 -0.24
C LEU A 56 9.21 10.05 0.79
N ASN A 57 10.28 10.06 1.59
CA ASN A 57 10.51 11.09 2.60
C ASN A 57 10.64 12.49 1.95
N GLU A 58 11.34 12.61 0.83
CA GLU A 58 11.43 13.88 0.09
C GLU A 58 10.05 14.37 -0.39
N ILE A 59 9.16 13.46 -0.80
CA ILE A 59 7.78 13.81 -1.18
C ILE A 59 7.01 14.29 0.06
N LEU A 60 7.10 13.54 1.17
CA LEU A 60 6.41 13.88 2.42
C LEU A 60 6.86 15.23 2.99
N GLU A 61 8.17 15.54 2.93
CA GLU A 61 8.71 16.83 3.36
C GLU A 61 8.22 17.99 2.48
N GLN A 62 8.17 17.79 1.17
CA GLN A 62 7.76 18.84 0.22
C GLN A 62 6.27 19.12 0.26
N THR A 63 5.43 18.11 0.46
CA THR A 63 3.97 18.24 0.33
C THR A 63 3.24 18.35 1.67
N GLY A 64 3.85 17.85 2.74
CA GLY A 64 3.19 17.67 4.03
C GLY A 64 2.12 16.58 4.03
N ALA A 65 2.00 15.78 2.97
CA ALA A 65 0.96 14.77 2.84
C ALA A 65 1.00 13.73 3.95
N GLU A 66 -0.17 13.21 4.32
CA GLU A 66 -0.32 12.07 5.22
C GLU A 66 -0.31 10.76 4.43
N ILE A 67 -0.04 9.64 5.10
CA ILE A 67 -0.01 8.32 4.47
C ILE A 67 -1.23 7.51 4.93
N VAL A 68 -1.96 6.95 3.97
CA VAL A 68 -2.94 5.89 4.17
C VAL A 68 -2.43 4.63 3.48
N VAL A 69 -2.33 3.53 4.22
CA VAL A 69 -1.82 2.27 3.66
C VAL A 69 -2.89 1.60 2.84
N SER A 70 -2.60 1.38 1.56
CA SER A 70 -3.43 0.64 0.61
C SER A 70 -2.66 -0.59 0.14
N SER A 71 -2.36 -1.49 1.07
CA SER A 71 -1.52 -2.68 0.85
C SER A 71 -2.06 -3.88 1.61
N ASP A 72 -1.87 -5.08 1.08
CA ASP A 72 -2.26 -6.32 1.76
C ASP A 72 -1.50 -6.56 3.07
N TRP A 73 -0.43 -5.81 3.32
CA TRP A 73 0.28 -5.87 4.59
C TRP A 73 -0.59 -5.47 5.79
N ARG A 74 -1.63 -4.65 5.56
CA ARG A 74 -2.60 -4.23 6.59
C ARG A 74 -3.30 -5.38 7.32
N ILE A 75 -3.42 -6.54 6.68
CA ILE A 75 -4.06 -7.72 7.30
C ILE A 75 -3.22 -8.36 8.41
N TRP A 76 -1.94 -8.01 8.49
CA TRP A 76 -0.98 -8.61 9.41
C TRP A 76 -0.60 -7.72 10.59
N CYS A 77 -1.11 -6.50 10.68
CA CYS A 77 -0.79 -5.57 11.78
C CYS A 77 -1.91 -4.54 11.99
N SER A 78 -1.83 -3.81 13.11
CA SER A 78 -2.59 -2.57 13.32
C SER A 78 -1.92 -1.37 12.65
N VAL A 79 -2.64 -0.25 12.54
CA VAL A 79 -2.08 1.04 12.07
C VAL A 79 -0.89 1.47 12.93
N GLU A 80 -1.01 1.29 14.26
CA GLU A 80 0.04 1.62 15.22
C GLU A 80 1.30 0.77 14.98
N GLU A 81 1.15 -0.56 14.87
CA GLU A 81 2.27 -1.48 14.58
C GLU A 81 2.93 -1.17 13.23
N MET A 82 2.13 -0.79 12.21
CA MET A 82 2.69 -0.36 10.93
C MET A 82 3.47 0.95 11.08
N GLY A 83 3.00 1.87 11.93
CA GLY A 83 3.73 3.09 12.27
C GLY A 83 5.09 2.80 12.89
N ASP A 84 5.15 1.87 13.85
CA ASP A 84 6.41 1.43 14.47
C ASP A 84 7.35 0.81 13.43
N TYR A 85 6.77 0.02 12.50
CA TYR A 85 7.55 -0.55 11.40
C TYR A 85 8.11 0.53 10.48
N TYR A 86 7.31 1.53 10.09
CA TYR A 86 7.73 2.66 9.27
C TYR A 86 8.91 3.42 9.88
N GLU A 87 8.81 3.76 11.17
CA GLU A 87 9.88 4.42 11.91
C GLU A 87 11.16 3.57 11.92
N SER A 88 11.03 2.26 12.18
CA SER A 88 12.17 1.34 12.17
C SER A 88 12.88 1.25 10.82
N GLN A 89 12.14 1.48 9.73
CA GLN A 89 12.67 1.48 8.36
C GLN A 89 13.16 2.87 7.92
N GLY A 90 12.89 3.93 8.68
CA GLY A 90 13.34 5.31 8.43
C GLY A 90 12.37 6.17 7.63
N ILE A 91 11.09 5.82 7.58
CA ILE A 91 10.04 6.69 7.05
C ILE A 91 9.70 7.75 8.10
N ILE A 92 9.65 9.03 7.70
CA ILE A 92 9.52 10.17 8.62
C ILE A 92 8.11 10.40 9.14
N LYS A 93 7.10 9.77 8.54
CA LYS A 93 5.70 9.85 8.97
C LYS A 93 5.13 8.47 9.22
N ARG A 94 4.34 8.35 10.29
CA ARG A 94 3.49 7.17 10.54
C ARG A 94 2.26 7.22 9.60
N PRO A 95 1.70 6.09 9.19
CA PRO A 95 0.42 6.09 8.51
C PRO A 95 -0.68 6.54 9.47
N ILE A 96 -1.65 7.27 8.93
CA ILE A 96 -2.81 7.71 9.72
C ILE A 96 -3.95 6.70 9.71
N ASP A 97 -4.02 5.85 8.66
CA ASP A 97 -5.09 4.88 8.49
C ASP A 97 -4.71 3.79 7.46
N PHE A 98 -5.59 2.81 7.33
CA PHE A 98 -5.59 1.78 6.29
C PHE A 98 -6.85 1.92 5.43
N THR A 99 -6.77 1.62 4.13
CA THR A 99 -7.98 1.40 3.34
C THR A 99 -8.73 0.19 3.89
N GLY A 100 -10.05 0.28 4.04
CA GLY A 100 -10.90 -0.82 4.52
C GLY A 100 -11.02 -1.94 3.48
N ASN A 101 -11.56 -3.08 3.90
CA ASN A 101 -12.00 -4.12 2.99
C ASN A 101 -13.44 -3.80 2.55
N VAL A 102 -13.65 -3.42 1.30
CA VAL A 102 -14.99 -3.22 0.74
C VAL A 102 -15.68 -4.54 0.38
N ILE A 103 -14.91 -5.62 0.28
CA ILE A 103 -15.44 -6.95 -0.04
C ILE A 103 -15.48 -7.78 1.25
N ASP A 104 -16.68 -8.24 1.60
CA ASP A 104 -16.86 -9.25 2.64
C ASP A 104 -16.21 -10.57 2.15
N GLN A 105 -15.00 -10.83 2.60
CA GLN A 105 -14.24 -12.02 2.21
C GLN A 105 -14.95 -13.34 2.54
N SER A 106 -15.92 -13.33 3.47
CA SER A 106 -16.74 -14.52 3.78
C SER A 106 -17.70 -14.87 2.65
N LYS A 107 -18.00 -13.92 1.78
CA LYS A 107 -18.89 -14.08 0.62
C LYS A 107 -18.15 -14.29 -0.71
N VAL A 108 -16.83 -14.23 -0.69
CA VAL A 108 -16.02 -14.48 -1.88
C VAL A 108 -15.99 -15.98 -2.15
N THR A 109 -16.83 -16.43 -3.05
CA THR A 109 -16.58 -17.70 -3.73
C THR A 109 -15.39 -17.48 -4.67
N TRP A 110 -14.37 -18.33 -4.57
CA TRP A 110 -13.18 -18.30 -5.38
C TRP A 110 -13.51 -18.48 -6.87
N HIS A 111 -14.05 -17.44 -7.50
CA HIS A 111 -14.26 -17.39 -8.93
C HIS A 111 -12.96 -16.97 -9.62
N ARG A 112 -12.72 -17.54 -10.79
CA ARG A 112 -11.53 -17.38 -11.65
C ARG A 112 -11.17 -15.95 -12.05
N ASN A 113 -11.93 -14.96 -11.65
CA ASN A 113 -11.80 -13.55 -12.06
C ASN A 113 -11.67 -12.64 -10.84
N TRP A 114 -10.77 -12.96 -9.89
CA TRP A 114 -10.36 -12.00 -8.87
C TRP A 114 -9.65 -10.84 -9.56
N ASP A 115 -10.31 -9.69 -9.58
CA ASP A 115 -9.76 -8.44 -10.08
C ASP A 115 -9.16 -7.67 -8.89
N SER A 116 -7.83 -7.84 -8.70
CA SER A 116 -7.10 -7.19 -7.62
C SER A 116 -7.02 -5.68 -7.79
N GLU A 117 -6.88 -5.22 -9.05
CA GLU A 117 -6.84 -3.81 -9.41
C GLU A 117 -8.17 -3.12 -9.10
N GLY A 118 -9.27 -3.73 -9.54
CA GLY A 118 -10.60 -3.21 -9.26
C GLY A 118 -10.94 -3.18 -7.77
N THR A 119 -10.63 -4.25 -7.05
CA THR A 119 -10.84 -4.30 -5.59
C THR A 119 -10.07 -3.21 -4.87
N ARG A 120 -8.78 -3.05 -5.17
CA ARG A 120 -7.92 -2.03 -4.55
C ARG A 120 -8.41 -0.62 -4.88
N SER A 121 -8.81 -0.39 -6.13
CA SER A 121 -9.39 0.89 -6.56
C SER A 121 -10.65 1.25 -5.79
N LEU A 122 -11.57 0.30 -5.60
CA LEU A 122 -12.81 0.49 -4.83
C LEU A 122 -12.55 0.74 -3.35
N GLU A 123 -11.58 0.06 -2.75
CA GLU A 123 -11.18 0.29 -1.35
C GLU A 123 -10.66 1.73 -1.14
N ILE A 124 -9.87 2.24 -2.08
CA ILE A 124 -9.38 3.62 -2.06
C ILE A 124 -10.54 4.62 -2.19
N GLN A 125 -11.43 4.39 -3.17
CA GLN A 125 -12.59 5.26 -3.39
C GLN A 125 -13.51 5.30 -2.15
N ALA A 126 -13.82 4.13 -1.56
CA ALA A 126 -14.65 4.04 -0.37
C ALA A 126 -14.02 4.75 0.84
N TRP A 127 -12.68 4.71 0.97
CA TRP A 127 -11.99 5.46 2.02
C TRP A 127 -12.12 6.97 1.77
N LEU A 128 -11.91 7.44 0.54
CA LEU A 128 -12.01 8.85 0.17
C LEU A 128 -13.42 9.41 0.37
N GLU A 129 -14.47 8.64 0.08
CA GLU A 129 -15.86 9.03 0.32
C GLU A 129 -16.15 9.30 1.80
N GLN A 130 -15.46 8.62 2.71
CA GLN A 130 -15.60 8.80 4.14
C GLN A 130 -14.73 9.96 4.69
N HIS A 131 -13.84 10.53 3.86
CA HIS A 131 -12.88 11.55 4.26
C HIS A 131 -12.95 12.80 3.38
N PRO A 132 -14.09 13.56 3.45
CA PRO A 132 -14.31 14.74 2.60
C PRO A 132 -13.33 15.89 2.87
N GLU A 133 -12.57 15.85 3.97
CA GLU A 133 -11.49 16.79 4.29
C GLU A 133 -10.24 16.60 3.43
N VAL A 134 -10.14 15.51 2.66
CA VAL A 134 -9.04 15.28 1.71
C VAL A 134 -9.24 16.15 0.48
N THR A 135 -8.30 17.05 0.23
CA THR A 135 -8.37 18.01 -0.88
C THR A 135 -7.47 17.60 -2.06
N HIS A 136 -6.36 16.92 -1.77
CA HIS A 136 -5.40 16.44 -2.76
C HIS A 136 -4.98 15.03 -2.37
N TRP A 137 -4.94 14.13 -3.32
CA TRP A 137 -4.53 12.77 -3.06
C TRP A 137 -3.91 12.12 -4.31
N VAL A 138 -3.14 11.09 -4.07
CA VAL A 138 -2.59 10.22 -5.12
C VAL A 138 -2.47 8.80 -4.61
N ALA A 139 -2.82 7.82 -5.44
CA ALA A 139 -2.53 6.42 -5.18
C ALA A 139 -1.23 6.01 -5.89
N ILE A 140 -0.40 5.22 -5.21
CA ILE A 140 0.87 4.71 -5.73
C ILE A 140 0.87 3.20 -5.54
N ASP A 141 0.91 2.44 -6.63
CA ASP A 141 0.77 0.97 -6.60
C ASP A 141 1.50 0.35 -7.80
N ASP A 142 1.87 -0.93 -7.71
CA ASP A 142 2.40 -1.72 -8.83
C ASP A 142 1.29 -2.42 -9.63
N LEU A 143 0.07 -2.50 -9.10
CA LEU A 143 -1.13 -2.86 -9.83
C LEU A 143 -1.59 -1.69 -10.70
N ASP A 144 -1.95 -1.94 -11.97
CA ASP A 144 -2.38 -0.86 -12.88
C ASP A 144 -3.85 -0.48 -12.66
N MET A 145 -4.10 0.44 -11.75
CA MET A 145 -5.43 0.99 -11.47
C MET A 145 -5.82 2.18 -12.35
N SER A 146 -5.02 2.53 -13.36
CA SER A 146 -5.39 3.58 -14.34
C SER A 146 -6.46 3.13 -15.32
N LYS A 147 -6.64 1.82 -15.51
CA LYS A 147 -7.62 1.25 -16.43
C LYS A 147 -9.00 1.35 -15.82
N LYS A 148 -9.91 1.99 -16.53
CA LYS A 148 -11.35 1.94 -16.21
C LYS A 148 -11.88 0.59 -16.67
N GLY A 149 -12.40 -0.17 -15.73
CA GLY A 149 -12.99 -1.49 -15.95
C GLY A 149 -14.27 -1.64 -15.16
N ILE A 150 -14.95 -2.75 -15.38
CA ILE A 150 -16.12 -3.15 -14.59
C ILE A 150 -15.68 -4.34 -13.75
N SER A 151 -15.71 -4.18 -12.44
CA SER A 151 -15.50 -5.29 -11.50
C SER A 151 -16.86 -5.93 -11.19
N TYR A 152 -16.93 -7.23 -11.35
CA TYR A 152 -18.11 -8.01 -10.97
C TYR A 152 -17.91 -8.54 -9.56
N SER A 153 -18.21 -7.74 -8.55
CA SER A 153 -18.43 -8.28 -7.23
C SER A 153 -19.82 -8.89 -7.18
N MET A 154 -19.99 -10.04 -6.57
CA MET A 154 -21.07 -11.03 -6.62
C MET A 154 -22.54 -10.54 -6.83
N GLU A 155 -22.84 -9.26 -6.69
CA GLU A 155 -24.20 -8.71 -6.84
C GLU A 155 -24.27 -7.38 -7.61
N PHE A 156 -23.12 -6.71 -7.89
CA PHE A 156 -23.13 -5.38 -8.49
C PHE A 156 -21.97 -5.20 -9.46
N GLU A 157 -22.23 -4.54 -10.60
CA GLU A 157 -21.21 -4.00 -11.48
C GLU A 157 -20.71 -2.69 -10.90
N HIS A 158 -19.39 -2.58 -10.69
CA HIS A 158 -18.74 -1.36 -10.25
C HIS A 158 -17.72 -0.90 -11.29
N GLU A 159 -17.85 0.35 -11.70
CA GLU A 159 -16.75 1.00 -12.44
C GLU A 159 -15.58 1.22 -11.49
N TRP A 160 -14.39 0.85 -11.96
CA TRP A 160 -13.16 1.09 -11.23
C TRP A 160 -12.12 1.78 -12.10
N GLY A 161 -11.13 2.37 -11.47
CA GLY A 161 -10.06 3.13 -12.06
C GLY A 161 -9.88 4.44 -11.30
N LEU A 162 -8.64 4.88 -11.18
CA LEU A 162 -8.27 6.07 -10.43
C LEU A 162 -7.65 7.08 -11.37
N ASP A 163 -8.17 8.32 -11.34
CA ASP A 163 -7.59 9.42 -12.11
C ASP A 163 -6.29 9.94 -11.45
N ASN A 164 -6.26 10.02 -10.10
CA ASN A 164 -5.08 10.42 -9.33
C ASN A 164 -4.22 9.20 -8.99
N PHE A 165 -3.61 8.60 -10.00
CA PHE A 165 -2.89 7.34 -9.87
C PHE A 165 -1.49 7.39 -10.50
N VAL A 166 -0.53 6.81 -9.82
CA VAL A 166 0.85 6.65 -10.29
C VAL A 166 1.26 5.18 -10.25
N TRP A 167 1.35 4.58 -11.42
CA TRP A 167 1.75 3.19 -11.58
C TRP A 167 3.26 3.00 -11.48
N THR A 168 3.71 2.13 -10.58
CA THR A 168 5.11 1.72 -10.45
C THR A 168 5.36 0.39 -11.18
N SER A 169 5.27 0.41 -12.50
CA SER A 169 5.31 -0.79 -13.36
C SER A 169 6.59 -1.64 -13.26
N ARG A 170 7.67 -1.10 -12.69
CA ARG A 170 8.95 -1.78 -12.51
C ARG A 170 9.19 -2.06 -11.03
N ILE A 171 8.78 -3.23 -10.57
CA ILE A 171 8.85 -3.67 -9.16
C ILE A 171 10.25 -3.71 -8.54
N ASN A 172 11.30 -3.64 -9.33
CA ASN A 172 12.68 -3.52 -8.87
C ASN A 172 13.15 -2.05 -8.71
N GLU A 173 12.40 -1.11 -9.27
CA GLU A 173 12.67 0.33 -9.17
C GLU A 173 11.65 1.04 -8.28
N GLY A 174 10.35 0.67 -8.36
CA GLY A 174 9.27 1.24 -7.56
C GLY A 174 9.17 2.75 -7.70
N ILE A 175 8.98 3.44 -6.59
CA ILE A 175 8.88 4.91 -6.53
C ILE A 175 10.15 5.65 -7.04
N LYS A 176 11.28 4.95 -7.20
CA LYS A 176 12.55 5.51 -7.73
C LYS A 176 12.57 5.64 -9.24
N GLN A 177 11.60 5.12 -9.96
CA GLN A 177 11.53 5.25 -11.42
C GLN A 177 11.55 6.71 -11.82
N VAL A 178 12.29 7.02 -12.89
CA VAL A 178 12.41 8.38 -13.41
C VAL A 178 11.03 8.97 -13.71
N GLY A 179 10.77 10.17 -13.19
CA GLY A 179 9.52 10.90 -13.38
C GLY A 179 8.37 10.49 -12.44
N ILE A 180 8.50 9.42 -11.65
CA ILE A 180 7.46 9.01 -10.69
C ILE A 180 7.29 10.07 -9.59
N LYS A 181 8.38 10.55 -8.99
CA LYS A 181 8.33 11.59 -7.96
C LYS A 181 7.60 12.85 -8.47
N ASP A 182 7.93 13.32 -9.67
CA ASP A 182 7.32 14.54 -10.24
C ASP A 182 5.82 14.35 -10.48
N LYS A 183 5.40 13.16 -10.95
CA LYS A 183 3.98 12.84 -11.10
C LYS A 183 3.23 12.87 -9.77
N ILE A 184 3.82 12.31 -8.70
CA ILE A 184 3.23 12.32 -7.37
C ILE A 184 3.09 13.76 -6.86
N LEU A 185 4.13 14.58 -7.01
CA LEU A 185 4.11 15.98 -6.60
C LEU A 185 3.01 16.77 -7.32
N ASN A 186 2.84 16.55 -8.63
CA ASN A 186 1.80 17.24 -9.42
C ASN A 186 0.37 16.95 -8.94
N PHE A 187 0.09 15.78 -8.34
CA PHE A 187 -1.21 15.48 -7.75
C PHE A 187 -1.40 16.10 -6.35
N LEU A 188 -0.30 16.41 -5.69
CA LEU A 188 -0.30 16.91 -4.32
C LEU A 188 -0.06 18.43 -4.23
N ASP A 189 0.17 19.12 -5.35
CA ASP A 189 0.28 20.58 -5.40
C ASP A 189 -1.10 21.24 -5.33
#